data_38096b3d7c9eeedafec9989e65afb529
#
_entry.id   38096b3d7c9eeedafec9989e65afb529
#
_cell.length_a   1.000
_cell.length_b   1.000
_cell.length_c   1.000
_cell.angle_alpha   90.00
_cell.angle_beta   90.00
_cell.angle_gamma   90.00
#
_symmetry.space_group_name_H-M   'P 1'
#
loop_
_entity.id
_entity.type
_entity.pdbx_description
1 polymer ?
#
loop_
_entity_poly.entity_id
_entity_poly.type
_entity_poly.pdbx_seq_one_letter_code
_entity_poly.pdbx_strand_id
1 'polypeptide(L)'
;MLFRLSMAVALLAGAATSANAVTTLMWSSTADVGKTQTVSFDGQYGASVNKKTVATPLAGLSSTLALTLTKVSGKDWTFDYAVDNTSLAPVVASKVSVFGFDSRGKISGGSSNGVFGKSGSGPVPLLGSSADICFRASGSDCTGGNSGLAIDDAVSKGSLTLRFEKATPLAELSSFFVRYAAVTNADKSINNVNGTSGDAVLMADTVDSVPEPASWAMMITGFGLIGGAMR
;
A
#
# COMPACT_ATOMS: atom_id res chain seq x y z
N MET A 1 -59.74 -20.02 -23.00
CA MET A 1 -58.37 -20.32 -23.42
C MET A 1 -57.48 -19.13 -22.96
N LEU A 2 -56.90 -19.20 -21.77
CA LEU A 2 -56.11 -18.10 -21.21
C LEU A 2 -54.64 -18.43 -21.40
N PHE A 3 -53.93 -17.66 -22.22
CA PHE A 3 -52.48 -17.71 -22.36
C PHE A 3 -51.83 -16.97 -21.18
N ARG A 4 -51.09 -17.70 -20.35
CA ARG A 4 -50.21 -17.13 -19.32
C ARG A 4 -48.86 -16.84 -19.95
N LEU A 5 -48.51 -15.58 -20.09
CA LEU A 5 -47.19 -15.13 -20.51
C LEU A 5 -46.27 -15.12 -19.28
N SER A 6 -45.34 -16.09 -19.17
CA SER A 6 -44.32 -16.11 -18.14
C SER A 6 -43.15 -15.29 -18.62
N MET A 7 -42.92 -14.16 -17.95
CA MET A 7 -41.77 -13.29 -18.20
C MET A 7 -40.60 -13.79 -17.33
N ALA A 8 -39.59 -14.40 -17.95
CA ALA A 8 -38.37 -14.80 -17.30
C ALA A 8 -37.42 -13.58 -17.19
N VAL A 9 -37.18 -13.13 -15.97
CA VAL A 9 -36.16 -12.10 -15.70
C VAL A 9 -34.81 -12.80 -15.56
N ALA A 10 -33.93 -12.63 -16.54
CA ALA A 10 -32.53 -13.07 -16.45
C ALA A 10 -31.74 -12.08 -15.62
N LEU A 11 -31.32 -12.47 -14.39
CA LEU A 11 -30.32 -11.73 -13.62
C LEU A 11 -28.94 -11.94 -14.26
N LEU A 12 -28.40 -10.93 -14.93
CA LEU A 12 -26.99 -10.88 -15.27
C LEU A 12 -26.23 -10.53 -13.97
N ALA A 13 -25.60 -11.53 -13.36
CA ALA A 13 -24.58 -11.30 -12.34
C ALA A 13 -23.30 -10.81 -13.03
N GLY A 14 -23.10 -9.49 -13.08
CA GLY A 14 -21.85 -8.90 -13.52
C GLY A 14 -20.77 -9.18 -12.49
N ALA A 15 -19.75 -9.96 -12.87
CA ALA A 15 -18.53 -10.07 -12.08
C ALA A 15 -17.82 -8.71 -12.11
N ALA A 16 -17.86 -7.99 -11.01
CA ALA A 16 -17.03 -6.80 -10.81
C ALA A 16 -15.58 -7.26 -10.67
N THR A 17 -14.78 -7.08 -11.71
CA THR A 17 -13.32 -7.15 -11.60
C THR A 17 -12.89 -5.91 -10.82
N SER A 18 -12.43 -6.10 -9.59
CA SER A 18 -11.76 -5.05 -8.83
C SER A 18 -10.47 -4.67 -9.58
N ALA A 19 -10.48 -3.53 -10.24
CA ALA A 19 -9.25 -2.90 -10.70
C ALA A 19 -8.47 -2.50 -9.44
N ASN A 20 -7.29 -3.06 -9.24
CA ASN A 20 -6.36 -2.59 -8.21
C ASN A 20 -5.97 -1.15 -8.57
N ALA A 21 -6.58 -0.18 -7.90
CA ALA A 21 -6.18 1.20 -8.03
C ALA A 21 -4.80 1.36 -7.38
N VAL A 22 -3.83 1.87 -8.14
CA VAL A 22 -2.52 2.23 -7.59
C VAL A 22 -2.75 3.25 -6.48
N THR A 23 -2.34 2.91 -5.27
CA THR A 23 -2.45 3.80 -4.12
C THR A 23 -1.50 4.98 -4.30
N THR A 24 -2.05 6.18 -4.39
CA THR A 24 -1.29 7.42 -4.48
C THR A 24 -1.58 8.30 -3.28
N LEU A 25 -0.54 8.68 -2.55
CA LEU A 25 -0.61 9.65 -1.46
C LEU A 25 -0.12 11.02 -1.95
N MET A 26 -0.81 12.08 -1.53
CA MET A 26 -0.48 13.44 -1.93
C MET A 26 -0.44 14.37 -0.73
N TRP A 27 0.60 15.21 -0.68
CA TRP A 27 0.71 16.28 0.31
C TRP A 27 1.04 17.61 -0.38
N SER A 28 0.32 18.66 -0.01
CA SER A 28 0.66 20.03 -0.36
C SER A 28 1.69 20.58 0.63
N SER A 29 2.63 21.37 0.12
CA SER A 29 3.76 21.88 0.91
C SER A 29 3.36 22.81 2.08
N THR A 30 2.19 23.41 2.02
CA THR A 30 1.73 24.40 3.02
C THR A 30 0.50 23.92 3.79
N ALA A 31 -0.44 23.27 3.12
CA ALA A 31 -1.74 22.91 3.70
C ALA A 31 -1.72 21.59 4.48
N ASP A 32 -0.77 20.70 4.18
CA ASP A 32 -0.79 19.33 4.72
C ASP A 32 0.31 19.06 5.77
N VAL A 33 1.01 20.10 6.25
CA VAL A 33 1.93 19.93 7.39
C VAL A 33 1.14 19.51 8.63
N GLY A 34 1.53 18.40 9.24
CA GLY A 34 0.84 17.73 10.33
C GLY A 34 -0.14 16.64 9.87
N LYS A 35 -0.45 16.53 8.57
CA LYS A 35 -1.36 15.52 8.06
C LYS A 35 -0.66 14.16 7.93
N THR A 36 -1.31 13.14 8.47
CA THR A 36 -0.89 11.74 8.37
C THR A 36 -1.71 11.02 7.31
N GLN A 37 -1.06 10.19 6.52
CA GLN A 37 -1.70 9.23 5.63
C GLN A 37 -1.11 7.85 5.88
N THR A 38 -1.96 6.81 5.86
CA THR A 38 -1.58 5.44 6.20
C THR A 38 -1.91 4.50 5.05
N VAL A 39 -1.01 3.59 4.76
CA VAL A 39 -1.20 2.50 3.81
C VAL A 39 -1.05 1.16 4.53
N SER A 40 -1.84 0.16 4.15
CA SER A 40 -1.74 -1.21 4.60
C SER A 40 -1.26 -2.12 3.48
N PHE A 41 -0.60 -3.20 3.85
CA PHE A 41 0.00 -4.15 2.94
C PHE A 41 -0.43 -5.56 3.29
N ASP A 42 -0.93 -6.28 2.28
CA ASP A 42 -1.09 -7.73 2.33
C ASP A 42 0.13 -8.39 1.70
N GLY A 43 0.78 -9.27 2.43
CA GLY A 43 2.06 -9.84 2.03
C GLY A 43 1.94 -11.03 1.11
N GLN A 44 2.96 -11.22 0.31
CA GLN A 44 3.18 -12.40 -0.54
C GLN A 44 4.62 -12.88 -0.38
N TYR A 45 4.86 -14.15 -0.64
CA TYR A 45 6.21 -14.74 -0.61
C TYR A 45 6.61 -15.31 -1.96
N GLY A 46 7.92 -15.49 -2.15
CA GLY A 46 8.45 -16.10 -3.37
C GLY A 46 8.37 -17.63 -3.30
N ALA A 47 7.34 -18.21 -3.92
CA ALA A 47 7.25 -19.65 -4.09
C ALA A 47 8.06 -20.13 -5.32
N SER A 48 8.75 -21.26 -5.20
CA SER A 48 9.44 -21.89 -6.35
C SER A 48 8.48 -22.79 -7.10
N VAL A 49 8.07 -22.36 -8.29
CA VAL A 49 7.21 -23.14 -9.19
C VAL A 49 7.96 -23.37 -10.50
N ASN A 50 8.23 -24.64 -10.85
CA ASN A 50 8.97 -25.01 -12.07
C ASN A 50 10.32 -24.27 -12.22
N LYS A 51 11.08 -24.15 -11.13
CA LYS A 51 12.37 -23.41 -11.05
C LYS A 51 12.26 -21.90 -11.27
N LYS A 52 11.06 -21.35 -11.26
CA LYS A 52 10.80 -19.91 -11.33
C LYS A 52 10.21 -19.42 -10.00
N THR A 53 10.70 -18.30 -9.49
CA THR A 53 10.11 -17.68 -8.31
C THR A 53 8.84 -16.93 -8.72
N VAL A 54 7.73 -17.25 -8.06
CA VAL A 54 6.42 -16.64 -8.30
C VAL A 54 5.95 -16.01 -7.00
N ALA A 55 5.48 -14.79 -7.07
CA ALA A 55 4.85 -14.13 -5.94
C ALA A 55 3.52 -14.82 -5.60
N THR A 56 3.38 -15.27 -4.37
CA THR A 56 2.21 -16.03 -3.88
C THR A 56 1.66 -15.36 -2.63
N PRO A 57 0.38 -14.96 -2.61
CA PRO A 57 -0.24 -14.38 -1.42
C PRO A 57 -0.12 -15.29 -0.20
N LEU A 58 0.14 -14.70 0.96
CA LEU A 58 0.24 -15.41 2.22
C LEU A 58 -0.72 -14.78 3.24
N ALA A 59 -1.78 -15.50 3.56
CA ALA A 59 -2.72 -15.08 4.60
C ALA A 59 -1.99 -14.83 5.92
N GLY A 60 -2.34 -13.75 6.60
CA GLY A 60 -1.75 -13.36 7.87
C GLY A 60 -0.42 -12.60 7.77
N LEU A 61 0.19 -12.48 6.59
CA LEU A 61 1.36 -11.63 6.39
C LEU A 61 0.91 -10.21 6.06
N SER A 62 1.12 -9.26 6.96
CA SER A 62 0.63 -7.88 6.80
C SER A 62 1.47 -6.85 7.54
N SER A 63 1.38 -5.61 7.13
CA SER A 63 1.98 -4.47 7.81
C SER A 63 1.28 -3.16 7.46
N THR A 64 1.58 -2.10 8.21
CA THR A 64 1.13 -0.74 7.91
C THR A 64 2.30 0.23 7.86
N LEU A 65 2.17 1.28 7.07
CA LEU A 65 3.08 2.42 7.01
C LEU A 65 2.25 3.70 7.11
N ALA A 66 2.46 4.48 8.15
CA ALA A 66 1.94 5.83 8.28
C ALA A 66 3.04 6.86 7.99
N LEU A 67 2.72 7.89 7.22
CA LEU A 67 3.59 9.01 6.90
C LEU A 67 2.90 10.31 7.32
N THR A 68 3.55 11.09 8.18
CA THR A 68 3.08 12.41 8.63
C THR A 68 4.02 13.48 8.08
N LEU A 69 3.52 14.38 7.24
CA LEU A 69 4.34 15.49 6.77
C LEU A 69 4.63 16.45 7.94
N THR A 70 5.90 16.66 8.26
CA THR A 70 6.29 17.53 9.38
C THR A 70 6.91 18.84 8.93
N LYS A 71 7.60 18.85 7.77
CA LYS A 71 8.28 20.06 7.29
C LYS A 71 8.51 20.00 5.79
N VAL A 72 8.43 21.17 5.14
CA VAL A 72 8.92 21.40 3.79
C VAL A 72 9.88 22.58 3.79
N SER A 73 11.07 22.38 3.20
CA SER A 73 12.09 23.42 3.10
C SER A 73 12.78 23.36 1.73
N GLY A 74 12.30 24.19 0.81
CA GLY A 74 12.79 24.22 -0.57
C GLY A 74 12.53 22.90 -1.30
N LYS A 75 13.57 22.11 -1.50
CA LYS A 75 13.49 20.79 -2.16
C LYS A 75 13.31 19.63 -1.18
N ASP A 76 13.46 19.88 0.12
CA ASP A 76 13.46 18.86 1.16
C ASP A 76 12.08 18.76 1.80
N TRP A 77 11.53 17.54 1.81
CA TRP A 77 10.28 17.17 2.43
C TRP A 77 10.55 16.18 3.56
N THR A 78 10.22 16.56 4.78
CA THR A 78 10.45 15.73 5.97
C THR A 78 9.13 15.16 6.45
N PHE A 79 9.13 13.85 6.67
CA PHE A 79 8.01 13.09 7.19
C PHE A 79 8.44 12.34 8.45
N ASP A 80 7.57 12.28 9.44
CA ASP A 80 7.65 11.24 10.44
C ASP A 80 7.00 9.98 9.88
N TYR A 81 7.62 8.82 10.13
CA TYR A 81 7.05 7.54 9.74
C TYR A 81 6.73 6.68 10.95
N ALA A 82 5.71 5.83 10.82
CA ALA A 82 5.42 4.73 11.72
C ALA A 82 5.19 3.47 10.89
N VAL A 83 5.99 2.43 11.16
CA VAL A 83 5.86 1.10 10.54
C VAL A 83 5.42 0.13 11.61
N ASP A 84 4.39 -0.65 11.32
CA ASP A 84 3.90 -1.73 12.16
C ASP A 84 3.89 -3.04 11.39
N ASN A 85 4.39 -4.11 12.01
CA ASN A 85 4.29 -5.46 11.49
C ASN A 85 3.03 -6.10 12.07
N THR A 86 1.93 -5.99 11.35
CA THR A 86 0.61 -6.46 11.76
C THR A 86 0.35 -7.91 11.37
N SER A 87 1.41 -8.67 11.03
CA SER A 87 1.28 -10.09 10.67
C SER A 87 0.71 -10.90 11.83
N LEU A 88 -0.14 -11.87 11.51
CA LEU A 88 -0.83 -12.73 12.45
C LEU A 88 -0.96 -14.17 11.92
N ALA A 89 -1.51 -15.06 12.72
CA ALA A 89 -1.71 -16.46 12.32
C ALA A 89 -2.35 -16.58 10.91
N PRO A 90 -1.88 -17.49 10.06
CA PRO A 90 -0.93 -18.58 10.33
C PRO A 90 0.56 -18.19 10.31
N VAL A 91 0.92 -16.94 10.06
CA VAL A 91 2.31 -16.46 10.13
C VAL A 91 2.72 -16.37 11.59
N VAL A 92 3.83 -17.03 11.96
CA VAL A 92 4.38 -17.05 13.33
C VAL A 92 5.70 -16.29 13.46
N ALA A 93 6.33 -15.96 12.33
CA ALA A 93 7.49 -15.09 12.29
C ALA A 93 7.54 -14.32 10.97
N SER A 94 7.83 -13.05 11.04
CA SER A 94 8.21 -12.19 9.91
C SER A 94 8.91 -10.94 10.44
N LYS A 95 9.65 -10.26 9.56
CA LYS A 95 10.25 -8.96 9.85
C LYS A 95 10.01 -8.02 8.68
N VAL A 96 9.45 -6.84 8.92
CA VAL A 96 9.47 -5.77 7.91
C VAL A 96 10.90 -5.24 7.80
N SER A 97 11.56 -5.47 6.68
CA SER A 97 12.99 -5.15 6.47
C SER A 97 13.23 -3.90 5.64
N VAL A 98 12.28 -3.54 4.77
CA VAL A 98 12.33 -2.38 3.88
C VAL A 98 10.91 -1.87 3.67
N PHE A 99 10.77 -0.57 3.52
CA PHE A 99 9.61 0.05 2.87
C PHE A 99 10.09 1.07 1.82
N GLY A 100 9.29 1.34 0.83
CA GLY A 100 9.61 2.31 -0.20
C GLY A 100 8.44 2.63 -1.11
N PHE A 101 8.69 3.52 -2.06
CA PHE A 101 7.68 4.03 -2.98
C PHE A 101 8.31 4.71 -4.19
N ASP A 102 7.50 4.99 -5.18
CA ASP A 102 7.81 5.87 -6.31
C ASP A 102 7.30 7.28 -6.05
N SER A 103 7.83 8.24 -6.78
CA SER A 103 7.44 9.63 -6.72
C SER A 103 7.25 10.21 -8.11
N ARG A 104 6.19 10.99 -8.31
CA ARG A 104 6.01 11.73 -9.57
C ARG A 104 7.10 12.75 -9.84
N GLY A 105 7.67 13.33 -8.78
CA GLY A 105 8.83 14.24 -8.88
C GLY A 105 10.12 13.45 -8.71
N LYS A 106 11.12 13.72 -9.54
CA LYS A 106 12.41 13.03 -9.43
C LYS A 106 13.07 13.29 -8.07
N ILE A 107 13.34 12.22 -7.32
CA ILE A 107 14.06 12.25 -6.05
C ILE A 107 15.55 12.19 -6.35
N SER A 108 16.32 13.15 -5.81
CA SER A 108 17.79 13.19 -5.90
C SER A 108 18.49 12.52 -4.72
N GLY A 109 17.74 12.16 -3.69
CA GLY A 109 18.24 11.46 -2.51
C GLY A 109 17.23 11.46 -1.37
N GLY A 110 17.57 10.73 -0.32
CA GLY A 110 16.80 10.70 0.91
C GLY A 110 17.66 10.26 2.08
N SER A 111 17.20 10.56 3.28
CA SER A 111 17.80 10.12 4.53
C SER A 111 16.73 9.71 5.51
N SER A 112 17.02 8.84 6.44
CA SER A 112 16.13 8.52 7.54
C SER A 112 16.91 8.15 8.79
N ASN A 113 16.20 8.05 9.90
CA ASN A 113 16.71 7.58 11.18
C ASN A 113 15.86 6.40 11.70
N GLY A 114 16.15 5.93 12.92
CA GLY A 114 15.47 4.80 13.53
C GLY A 114 15.87 3.45 12.92
N VAL A 115 14.99 2.46 12.99
CA VAL A 115 15.22 1.11 12.48
C VAL A 115 15.53 1.10 10.98
N PHE A 116 14.84 1.93 10.19
CA PHE A 116 15.01 2.04 8.75
C PHE A 116 15.97 3.17 8.35
N GLY A 117 17.11 3.29 9.06
CA GLY A 117 18.05 4.41 8.94
C GLY A 117 18.93 4.43 7.68
N LYS A 118 18.73 3.52 6.73
CA LYS A 118 19.47 3.47 5.46
C LYS A 118 18.53 3.72 4.29
N SER A 119 18.91 4.60 3.38
CA SER A 119 18.16 4.88 2.15
C SER A 119 18.83 4.28 0.91
N GLY A 120 18.09 4.10 -0.15
CA GLY A 120 18.54 3.63 -1.45
C GLY A 120 17.45 3.67 -2.50
N SER A 121 17.75 3.21 -3.70
CA SER A 121 16.80 3.05 -4.81
C SER A 121 17.14 1.76 -5.56
N GLY A 122 16.26 1.29 -6.44
CA GLY A 122 16.56 0.15 -7.29
C GLY A 122 15.51 -0.96 -7.24
N PRO A 123 15.87 -2.17 -7.73
CA PRO A 123 14.92 -3.25 -7.95
C PRO A 123 14.28 -3.73 -6.66
N VAL A 124 12.96 -3.97 -6.74
CA VAL A 124 12.15 -4.54 -5.67
C VAL A 124 11.91 -6.02 -6.02
N PRO A 125 12.52 -6.97 -5.30
CA PRO A 125 12.34 -8.39 -5.56
C PRO A 125 10.88 -8.82 -5.47
N LEU A 126 10.48 -9.75 -6.31
CA LEU A 126 9.13 -10.31 -6.49
C LEU A 126 8.12 -9.37 -7.17
N LEU A 127 8.29 -8.06 -7.14
CA LEU A 127 7.38 -7.14 -7.83
C LEU A 127 7.79 -6.91 -9.29
N GLY A 128 9.05 -7.19 -9.66
CA GLY A 128 9.55 -6.97 -11.02
C GLY A 128 9.68 -5.49 -11.41
N SER A 129 9.56 -4.58 -10.43
CA SER A 129 9.70 -3.13 -10.57
C SER A 129 10.94 -2.61 -9.85
N SER A 130 11.24 -1.33 -10.02
CA SER A 130 12.25 -0.61 -9.24
C SER A 130 11.57 0.52 -8.50
N ALA A 131 12.06 0.85 -7.31
CA ALA A 131 11.60 1.98 -6.53
C ALA A 131 12.53 3.19 -6.70
N ASP A 132 11.93 4.39 -6.71
CA ASP A 132 12.68 5.65 -6.71
C ASP A 132 13.42 5.85 -5.40
N ILE A 133 12.82 5.42 -4.29
CA ILE A 133 13.43 5.45 -2.96
C ILE A 133 12.90 4.33 -2.07
N CYS A 134 13.78 3.81 -1.24
CA CYS A 134 13.43 2.90 -0.17
C CYS A 134 14.25 3.15 1.09
N PHE A 135 13.69 2.77 2.22
CA PHE A 135 14.29 2.86 3.55
C PHE A 135 14.37 1.47 4.16
N ARG A 136 15.52 1.10 4.70
CA ARG A 136 15.83 -0.26 5.12
C ARG A 136 16.52 -0.35 6.46
N ALA A 137 16.30 -1.45 7.15
CA ALA A 137 16.96 -1.75 8.41
C ALA A 137 18.39 -2.27 8.19
N SER A 138 18.62 -3.06 7.12
CA SER A 138 19.92 -3.61 6.77
C SER A 138 20.02 -3.97 5.28
N GLY A 139 21.17 -4.46 4.85
CA GLY A 139 21.40 -4.89 3.46
C GLY A 139 21.74 -3.72 2.53
N SER A 140 21.61 -3.97 1.21
CA SER A 140 21.86 -3.02 0.13
C SER A 140 20.60 -2.79 -0.69
N ASP A 141 20.49 -1.63 -1.30
CA ASP A 141 19.42 -1.21 -2.18
C ASP A 141 18.01 -1.52 -1.62
N CYS A 142 16.99 -1.63 -2.44
CA CYS A 142 15.64 -1.99 -2.02
C CYS A 142 15.42 -3.51 -1.83
N THR A 143 16.50 -4.30 -1.93
CA THR A 143 16.44 -5.74 -1.64
C THR A 143 16.41 -6.06 -0.15
N GLY A 144 16.91 -5.13 0.70
CA GLY A 144 16.94 -5.30 2.14
C GLY A 144 17.85 -6.44 2.61
N GLY A 145 17.78 -6.71 3.90
CA GLY A 145 18.50 -7.80 4.58
C GLY A 145 17.59 -8.52 5.58
N ASN A 146 18.18 -9.27 6.49
CA ASN A 146 17.44 -10.08 7.48
C ASN A 146 17.10 -9.34 8.79
N SER A 147 17.52 -8.07 8.93
CA SER A 147 17.12 -7.21 10.06
C SER A 147 15.84 -6.46 9.72
N GLY A 148 15.10 -6.06 10.73
CA GLY A 148 13.85 -5.31 10.56
C GLY A 148 12.95 -5.42 11.78
N LEU A 149 11.73 -4.93 11.65
CA LEU A 149 10.69 -4.93 12.67
C LEU A 149 9.99 -6.29 12.72
N ALA A 150 10.13 -7.04 13.81
CA ALA A 150 9.46 -8.34 13.99
C ALA A 150 7.97 -8.19 14.34
N ILE A 151 7.21 -9.30 14.31
CA ILE A 151 5.76 -9.32 14.58
C ILE A 151 5.44 -8.75 15.98
N ASP A 152 6.22 -9.11 16.99
CA ASP A 152 5.95 -8.73 18.38
C ASP A 152 6.68 -7.46 18.82
N ASP A 153 7.40 -6.81 17.90
CA ASP A 153 8.07 -5.55 18.20
C ASP A 153 7.04 -4.40 18.28
N ALA A 154 7.34 -3.41 19.10
CA ALA A 154 6.56 -2.18 19.12
C ALA A 154 6.69 -1.46 17.78
N VAL A 155 5.65 -0.68 17.41
CA VAL A 155 5.63 0.16 16.20
C VAL A 155 6.93 0.94 16.06
N SER A 156 7.64 0.75 14.95
CA SER A 156 8.88 1.46 14.66
C SER A 156 8.58 2.86 14.15
N LYS A 157 9.08 3.86 14.86
CA LYS A 157 8.92 5.27 14.52
C LYS A 157 10.27 5.90 14.19
N GLY A 158 10.25 6.87 13.30
CA GLY A 158 11.42 7.66 12.93
C GLY A 158 11.02 8.80 12.00
N SER A 159 12.03 9.47 11.47
CA SER A 159 11.85 10.56 10.52
C SER A 159 12.60 10.23 9.23
N LEU A 160 12.04 10.61 8.10
CA LEU A 160 12.69 10.54 6.80
C LEU A 160 12.61 11.89 6.08
N THR A 161 13.60 12.17 5.26
CA THR A 161 13.63 13.35 4.40
C THR A 161 13.81 12.92 2.96
N LEU A 162 12.91 13.37 2.08
CA LEU A 162 13.01 13.23 0.63
C LEU A 162 13.58 14.52 0.07
N ARG A 163 14.60 14.42 -0.78
CA ARG A 163 15.14 15.55 -1.54
C ARG A 163 14.75 15.43 -2.99
N PHE A 164 13.90 16.32 -3.46
CA PHE A 164 13.54 16.41 -4.88
C PHE A 164 14.62 17.14 -5.68
N GLU A 165 14.76 16.86 -6.98
CA GLU A 165 15.67 17.61 -7.85
C GLU A 165 15.27 19.07 -7.99
N LYS A 166 13.96 19.34 -7.97
CA LYS A 166 13.38 20.68 -8.03
C LYS A 166 12.43 20.90 -6.88
N ALA A 167 12.30 22.13 -6.39
CA ALA A 167 11.24 22.47 -5.46
C ALA A 167 9.88 22.21 -6.10
N THR A 168 8.99 21.56 -5.37
CA THR A 168 7.63 21.20 -5.81
C THR A 168 6.62 21.68 -4.76
N PRO A 169 5.44 22.18 -5.17
CA PRO A 169 4.36 22.49 -4.23
C PRO A 169 3.59 21.24 -3.77
N LEU A 170 3.78 20.11 -4.43
CA LEU A 170 3.06 18.86 -4.19
C LEU A 170 4.04 17.68 -4.18
N ALA A 171 4.03 16.88 -3.12
CA ALA A 171 4.63 15.56 -3.10
C ALA A 171 3.55 14.51 -3.42
N GLU A 172 3.76 13.76 -4.48
CA GLU A 172 2.88 12.68 -4.93
C GLU A 172 3.71 11.39 -4.89
N LEU A 173 3.33 10.48 -3.97
CA LEU A 173 4.01 9.20 -3.74
C LEU A 173 3.06 8.07 -4.13
N SER A 174 3.58 7.06 -4.82
CA SER A 174 2.82 5.93 -5.34
C SER A 174 3.62 4.63 -5.31
N SER A 175 3.05 3.53 -5.79
CA SER A 175 3.72 2.23 -5.87
C SER A 175 4.37 1.83 -4.55
N PHE A 176 3.65 2.04 -3.45
CA PHE A 176 4.15 1.69 -2.13
C PHE A 176 4.41 0.19 -2.01
N PHE A 177 5.50 -0.16 -1.36
CA PHE A 177 5.84 -1.54 -1.06
C PHE A 177 6.51 -1.69 0.29
N VAL A 178 6.43 -2.91 0.83
CA VAL A 178 7.25 -3.38 1.95
C VAL A 178 7.91 -4.70 1.57
N ARG A 179 9.03 -4.98 2.22
CA ARG A 179 9.68 -6.28 2.16
C ARG A 179 9.69 -6.94 3.50
N TYR A 180 9.37 -8.23 3.48
CA TYR A 180 9.44 -9.08 4.65
C TYR A 180 10.65 -10.01 4.56
N ALA A 181 11.30 -10.23 5.69
CA ALA A 181 12.38 -11.20 5.86
C ALA A 181 11.98 -12.25 6.92
N ALA A 182 12.57 -13.43 6.85
CA ALA A 182 12.40 -14.51 7.81
C ALA A 182 10.93 -14.93 8.03
N VAL A 183 10.13 -14.92 6.96
CA VAL A 183 8.72 -15.31 7.02
C VAL A 183 8.59 -16.81 7.29
N THR A 184 7.83 -17.18 8.29
CA THR A 184 7.58 -18.56 8.70
C THR A 184 6.11 -18.70 9.11
N ASN A 185 5.44 -19.74 8.66
CA ASN A 185 4.09 -20.08 9.08
C ASN A 185 4.09 -21.21 10.14
N ALA A 186 2.95 -21.41 10.80
CA ALA A 186 2.83 -22.32 11.94
C ALA A 186 3.14 -23.78 11.58
N ASP A 187 2.77 -24.25 10.39
CA ASP A 187 3.02 -25.62 9.91
C ASP A 187 4.40 -25.81 9.28
N LYS A 188 5.19 -24.74 9.22
CA LYS A 188 6.54 -24.70 8.63
C LYS A 188 6.60 -25.08 7.12
N SER A 189 5.47 -25.13 6.44
CA SER A 189 5.46 -25.27 4.97
C SER A 189 6.13 -24.07 4.28
N ILE A 190 6.09 -22.92 4.94
CA ILE A 190 6.87 -21.72 4.65
C ILE A 190 7.82 -21.50 5.84
N ASN A 191 9.11 -21.50 5.59
CA ASN A 191 10.11 -21.42 6.66
C ASN A 191 11.30 -20.57 6.24
N ASN A 192 11.49 -19.46 6.95
CA ASN A 192 12.59 -18.51 6.78
C ASN A 192 12.73 -18.00 5.33
N VAL A 193 11.63 -17.71 4.67
CA VAL A 193 11.61 -17.16 3.32
C VAL A 193 11.50 -15.63 3.33
N ASN A 194 11.84 -15.02 2.21
CA ASN A 194 11.62 -13.58 2.00
C ASN A 194 10.28 -13.36 1.30
N GLY A 195 9.55 -12.38 1.78
CA GLY A 195 8.29 -11.93 1.21
C GLY A 195 8.38 -10.47 0.76
N THR A 196 7.37 -10.04 0.04
CA THR A 196 7.15 -8.65 -0.32
C THR A 196 5.66 -8.36 -0.40
N SER A 197 5.29 -7.11 -0.35
CA SER A 197 3.96 -6.63 -0.70
C SER A 197 4.14 -5.38 -1.55
N GLY A 198 3.42 -5.30 -2.64
CA GLY A 198 3.22 -4.09 -3.43
C GLY A 198 1.72 -3.82 -3.53
N ASP A 199 1.37 -2.69 -4.13
CA ASP A 199 -0.02 -2.23 -4.27
C ASP A 199 -0.73 -2.10 -2.90
N ALA A 200 -0.18 -1.22 -2.07
CA ALA A 200 -0.76 -0.87 -0.79
C ALA A 200 -2.21 -0.41 -0.92
N VAL A 201 -3.08 -0.92 -0.09
CA VAL A 201 -4.45 -0.42 0.04
C VAL A 201 -4.42 0.76 1.00
N LEU A 202 -4.98 1.92 0.57
CA LEU A 202 -5.23 3.02 1.48
C LEU A 202 -6.11 2.53 2.63
N MET A 203 -5.62 2.60 3.86
CA MET A 203 -6.55 2.69 4.97
C MET A 203 -7.25 4.03 4.83
N ALA A 204 -8.54 3.99 4.51
CA ALA A 204 -9.35 5.18 4.55
C ALA A 204 -9.25 5.74 5.98
N ASP A 205 -8.49 6.82 6.15
CA ASP A 205 -8.84 7.78 7.18
C ASP A 205 -10.33 8.07 6.97
N THR A 206 -11.12 8.03 8.02
CA THR A 206 -12.57 8.28 7.98
C THR A 206 -12.82 9.75 7.64
N VAL A 207 -12.38 10.18 6.48
CA VAL A 207 -12.78 11.42 5.83
C VAL A 207 -13.90 11.04 4.89
N ASP A 208 -15.10 11.52 5.20
CA ASP A 208 -16.35 11.40 4.46
C ASP A 208 -16.15 10.87 3.03
N SER A 209 -16.48 9.60 2.82
CA SER A 209 -16.51 9.03 1.48
C SER A 209 -17.50 9.83 0.66
N VAL A 210 -17.00 10.69 -0.22
CA VAL A 210 -17.86 11.25 -1.27
C VAL A 210 -18.50 10.06 -1.99
N PRO A 211 -19.84 9.93 -1.99
CA PRO A 211 -20.49 8.78 -2.63
C PRO A 211 -20.00 8.62 -4.05
N GLU A 212 -19.58 7.40 -4.42
CA GLU A 212 -19.06 7.11 -5.74
C GLU A 212 -20.05 7.54 -6.85
N PRO A 213 -19.57 7.88 -8.06
CA PRO A 213 -20.43 8.29 -9.18
C PRO A 213 -21.61 7.34 -9.45
N ALA A 214 -21.43 6.04 -9.17
CA ALA A 214 -22.50 5.04 -9.24
C ALA A 214 -23.62 5.28 -8.22
N SER A 215 -23.29 5.74 -7.01
CA SER A 215 -24.26 6.11 -5.97
C SER A 215 -25.06 7.34 -6.37
N TRP A 216 -24.41 8.31 -6.99
CA TRP A 216 -25.07 9.49 -7.58
C TRP A 216 -26.03 9.09 -8.70
N ALA A 217 -25.59 8.20 -9.61
CA ALA A 217 -26.41 7.70 -10.70
C ALA A 217 -27.65 6.94 -10.19
N MET A 218 -27.50 6.11 -9.16
CA MET A 218 -28.62 5.39 -8.52
C MET A 218 -29.58 6.36 -7.82
N MET A 219 -29.08 7.38 -7.15
CA MET A 219 -29.89 8.39 -6.48
C MET A 219 -30.71 9.19 -7.51
N ILE A 220 -30.09 9.65 -8.59
CA ILE A 220 -30.77 10.41 -9.66
C ILE A 220 -31.81 9.53 -10.37
N THR A 221 -31.50 8.28 -10.65
CA THR A 221 -32.42 7.34 -11.29
C THR A 221 -33.59 7.01 -10.39
N GLY A 222 -33.36 6.83 -9.07
CA GLY A 222 -34.41 6.57 -8.09
C GLY A 222 -35.39 7.72 -7.96
N PHE A 223 -34.91 8.96 -7.85
CA PHE A 223 -35.79 10.14 -7.80
C PHE A 223 -36.49 10.42 -9.13
N GLY A 224 -35.82 10.16 -10.25
CA GLY A 224 -36.45 10.29 -11.59
C GLY A 224 -37.63 9.34 -11.81
N LEU A 225 -37.54 8.11 -11.33
CA LEU A 225 -38.63 7.11 -11.42
C LEU A 225 -39.82 7.48 -10.53
N ILE A 226 -39.60 8.02 -9.32
CA ILE A 226 -40.68 8.44 -8.41
C ILE A 226 -41.37 9.68 -8.97
N GLY A 227 -40.63 10.65 -9.52
CA GLY A 227 -41.22 11.85 -10.13
C GLY A 227 -42.03 11.58 -11.40
N GLY A 228 -41.68 10.54 -12.18
CA GLY A 228 -42.42 10.12 -13.37
C GLY A 228 -43.74 9.38 -13.06
N ALA A 229 -43.84 8.72 -11.91
CA ALA A 229 -45.05 7.97 -11.49
C ALA A 229 -46.13 8.85 -10.85
N MET A 230 -45.85 10.12 -10.53
CA MET A 230 -46.79 11.05 -9.92
C MET A 230 -47.42 12.05 -10.91
N ARG A 231 -47.34 11.78 -12.22
CA ARG A 231 -47.92 12.65 -13.25
C ARG A 231 -49.11 12.02 -13.91
#